data_39ee6840b7acbf1b317c1e6ce2a3ecdf
#
_entry.id   39ee6840b7acbf1b317c1e6ce2a3ecdf
#
_cell.length_a   1.000
_cell.length_b   1.000
_cell.length_c   1.000
_cell.angle_alpha   90.00
_cell.angle_beta   90.00
_cell.angle_gamma   90.00
#
_symmetry.space_group_name_H-M   'P 1'
#
loop_
_entity.id
_entity.type
_entity.pdbx_description
1 polymer ?
#
loop_
_entity_poly.entity_id
_entity_poly.type
_entity_poly.pdbx_seq_one_letter_code
_entity_poly.pdbx_strand_id
1 'polypeptide(L)'
;ADRVSFTYGGCIFVTVACFFFLSERVGIKRWFAVFLGFIGMLLIVQPAFIDLNYYYISPIIFCIFFACVAISVRSLSKTEANYTIAFYFTLLCTIIGLVSIFFVDWIMPTKTDFFIFVVMALCGSIANLLLTQSYRLAEASLVTPIKYLSLVFAIVFGFLIWSEIPKILTLLGATLVILSSLIIFVRESQLKKQIIPPRP
;
A
#
# COMPACT_ATOMS: atom_id res chain seq x y z
N ALA A 1 -11.00 11.12 7.41
CA ALA A 1 -11.22 9.75 6.90
C ALA A 1 -11.21 9.74 5.37
N ASP A 2 -11.97 10.61 4.70
CA ASP A 2 -12.21 10.56 3.25
C ASP A 2 -10.96 10.71 2.39
N ARG A 3 -10.00 11.55 2.79
CA ARG A 3 -8.76 11.79 2.02
C ARG A 3 -7.82 10.58 2.00
N VAL A 4 -7.71 9.87 3.09
CA VAL A 4 -6.85 8.66 3.21
C VAL A 4 -7.38 7.55 2.32
N SER A 5 -8.66 7.53 2.09
CA SER A 5 -9.37 6.54 1.30
C SER A 5 -8.96 6.53 -0.16
N PHE A 6 -8.86 7.71 -0.75
CA PHE A 6 -8.45 7.84 -2.15
C PHE A 6 -6.99 7.40 -2.38
N THR A 7 -6.14 7.42 -1.35
CA THR A 7 -4.74 6.97 -1.48
C THR A 7 -4.63 5.47 -1.77
N TYR A 8 -5.62 4.67 -1.38
CA TYR A 8 -5.69 3.26 -1.76
C TYR A 8 -6.01 3.03 -3.24
N GLY A 9 -6.59 4.02 -3.92
CA GLY A 9 -6.72 4.04 -5.38
C GLY A 9 -5.36 3.94 -6.11
N GLY A 10 -4.26 4.32 -5.42
CA GLY A 10 -2.90 4.18 -5.92
C GLY A 10 -2.55 2.78 -6.42
N CYS A 11 -3.17 1.72 -5.89
CA CYS A 11 -2.94 0.35 -6.38
C CYS A 11 -3.33 0.16 -7.86
N ILE A 12 -4.40 0.82 -8.31
CA ILE A 12 -4.79 0.80 -9.74
C ILE A 12 -3.75 1.54 -10.56
N PHE A 13 -3.34 2.74 -10.10
CA PHE A 13 -2.32 3.54 -10.79
C PHE A 13 -1.00 2.79 -10.91
N VAL A 14 -0.55 2.11 -9.85
CA VAL A 14 0.65 1.26 -9.89
C VAL A 14 0.48 0.13 -10.90
N THR A 15 -0.66 -0.56 -10.93
CA THR A 15 -0.89 -1.67 -11.88
C THR A 15 -0.85 -1.19 -13.33
N VAL A 16 -1.50 -0.05 -13.62
CA VAL A 16 -1.45 0.61 -14.93
C VAL A 16 -0.02 1.00 -15.28
N ALA A 17 0.68 1.64 -14.35
CA ALA A 17 2.03 2.11 -14.56
C ALA A 17 3.03 0.95 -14.75
N CYS A 18 2.89 -0.15 -14.03
CA CYS A 18 3.71 -1.36 -14.22
C CYS A 18 3.50 -1.98 -15.61
N PHE A 19 2.27 -1.97 -16.11
CA PHE A 19 1.99 -2.43 -17.46
C PHE A 19 2.72 -1.61 -18.52
N PHE A 20 2.69 -0.26 -18.40
CA PHE A 20 3.31 0.64 -19.38
C PHE A 20 4.83 0.75 -19.25
N PHE A 21 5.35 0.90 -18.03
CA PHE A 21 6.76 1.23 -17.79
C PHE A 21 7.65 0.01 -17.52
N LEU A 22 7.14 -1.01 -16.88
CA LEU A 22 7.92 -2.22 -16.56
C LEU A 22 7.66 -3.37 -17.54
N SER A 23 6.75 -3.20 -18.51
CA SER A 23 6.34 -4.26 -19.44
C SER A 23 5.89 -5.54 -18.72
N GLU A 24 5.36 -5.42 -17.50
CA GLU A 24 4.81 -6.55 -16.76
C GLU A 24 3.54 -7.04 -17.45
N ARG A 25 3.46 -8.36 -17.71
CA ARG A 25 2.27 -8.96 -18.34
C ARG A 25 1.14 -9.08 -17.31
N VAL A 26 0.30 -8.06 -17.23
CA VAL A 26 -0.87 -8.05 -16.34
C VAL A 26 -2.02 -8.81 -17.02
N GLY A 27 -2.23 -10.06 -16.65
CA GLY A 27 -3.33 -10.87 -17.19
C GLY A 27 -4.70 -10.39 -16.67
N ILE A 28 -5.77 -10.71 -17.43
CA ILE A 28 -7.17 -10.33 -17.13
C ILE A 28 -7.60 -10.68 -15.70
N LYS A 29 -7.18 -11.83 -15.17
CA LYS A 29 -7.52 -12.23 -13.78
C LYS A 29 -6.90 -11.31 -12.73
N ARG A 30 -5.72 -10.72 -13.01
CA ARG A 30 -5.07 -9.76 -12.12
C ARG A 30 -5.81 -8.43 -12.13
N TRP A 31 -6.23 -7.97 -13.31
CA TRP A 31 -7.10 -6.80 -13.44
C TRP A 31 -8.40 -6.96 -12.65
N PHE A 32 -9.06 -8.12 -12.82
CA PHE A 32 -10.29 -8.43 -12.07
C PHE A 32 -10.06 -8.38 -10.56
N ALA A 33 -8.98 -8.97 -10.06
CA ALA A 33 -8.64 -8.92 -8.63
C ALA A 33 -8.37 -7.50 -8.13
N VAL A 34 -7.63 -6.68 -8.91
CA VAL A 34 -7.37 -5.26 -8.55
C VAL A 34 -8.67 -4.47 -8.45
N PHE A 35 -9.58 -4.63 -9.44
CA PHE A 35 -10.88 -3.97 -9.40
C PHE A 35 -11.76 -4.46 -8.24
N LEU A 36 -11.75 -5.76 -7.96
CA LEU A 36 -12.50 -6.33 -6.83
C LEU A 36 -12.00 -5.77 -5.50
N GLY A 37 -10.70 -5.70 -5.31
CA GLY A 37 -10.08 -5.08 -4.13
C GLY A 37 -10.40 -3.59 -4.00
N PHE A 38 -10.45 -2.88 -5.13
CA PHE A 38 -10.82 -1.47 -5.16
C PHE A 38 -12.29 -1.24 -4.77
N ILE A 39 -13.21 -2.07 -5.27
CA ILE A 39 -14.61 -2.02 -4.85
C ILE A 39 -14.74 -2.32 -3.36
N GLY A 40 -14.02 -3.35 -2.86
CA GLY A 40 -13.97 -3.65 -1.43
C GLY A 40 -13.49 -2.48 -0.60
N MET A 41 -12.44 -1.78 -1.06
CA MET A 41 -11.94 -0.56 -0.42
C MET A 41 -12.99 0.54 -0.39
N LEU A 42 -13.69 0.81 -1.49
CA LEU A 42 -14.75 1.82 -1.52
C LEU A 42 -15.88 1.51 -0.54
N LEU A 43 -16.25 0.24 -0.36
CA LEU A 43 -17.25 -0.18 0.62
C LEU A 43 -16.78 -0.01 2.08
N ILE A 44 -15.49 -0.25 2.36
CA ILE A 44 -14.92 -0.05 3.70
C ILE A 44 -14.93 1.42 4.06
N VAL A 45 -14.47 2.23 3.14
CA VAL A 45 -14.20 3.63 3.39
C VAL A 45 -15.45 4.49 3.30
N GLN A 46 -16.43 4.11 2.45
CA GLN A 46 -17.67 4.84 2.24
C GLN A 46 -17.44 6.35 2.03
N PRO A 47 -16.66 6.75 0.99
CA PRO A 47 -16.35 8.14 0.77
C PRO A 47 -17.65 8.94 0.61
N ALA A 48 -17.81 9.97 1.41
CA ALA A 48 -18.93 10.90 1.28
C ALA A 48 -18.66 11.79 0.05
N PHE A 49 -19.29 11.49 -1.09
CA PHE A 49 -19.19 12.27 -2.32
C PHE A 49 -19.95 13.63 -2.28
N ILE A 50 -20.15 14.18 -1.08
CA ILE A 50 -21.10 15.28 -0.86
C ILE A 50 -20.60 16.61 -1.41
N ASP A 51 -19.27 16.82 -1.51
CA ASP A 51 -18.72 18.05 -2.09
C ASP A 51 -17.47 17.74 -2.94
N LEU A 52 -17.64 17.78 -4.27
CA LEU A 52 -16.52 17.78 -5.22
C LEU A 52 -15.79 19.13 -5.12
N ASN A 53 -14.88 19.25 -4.20
CA ASN A 53 -14.08 20.44 -3.99
C ASN A 53 -12.63 20.22 -4.47
N TYR A 54 -11.92 21.30 -4.77
CA TYR A 54 -10.51 21.35 -5.18
C TYR A 54 -9.58 20.45 -4.35
N TYR A 55 -9.96 20.12 -3.12
CA TYR A 55 -9.20 19.24 -2.21
C TYR A 55 -9.05 17.78 -2.69
N TYR A 56 -9.81 17.29 -3.67
CA TYR A 56 -9.69 15.93 -4.21
C TYR A 56 -8.53 15.77 -5.21
N ILE A 57 -7.92 16.87 -5.64
CA ILE A 57 -6.74 16.85 -6.52
C ILE A 57 -5.53 16.27 -5.78
N SER A 58 -5.37 16.56 -4.50
CA SER A 58 -4.24 16.11 -3.67
C SER A 58 -4.11 14.57 -3.61
N PRO A 59 -5.15 13.77 -3.33
CA PRO A 59 -5.07 12.31 -3.40
C PRO A 59 -4.72 11.75 -4.78
N ILE A 60 -5.18 12.39 -5.86
CA ILE A 60 -4.85 11.93 -7.22
C ILE A 60 -3.36 12.14 -7.50
N ILE A 61 -2.84 13.31 -7.15
CA ILE A 61 -1.41 13.61 -7.25
C ILE A 61 -0.61 12.60 -6.43
N PHE A 62 -1.05 12.30 -5.20
CA PHE A 62 -0.42 11.29 -4.36
C PHE A 62 -0.39 9.90 -5.05
N CYS A 63 -1.49 9.46 -5.67
CA CYS A 63 -1.55 8.18 -6.37
C CYS A 63 -0.53 8.09 -7.52
N ILE A 64 -0.34 9.19 -8.26
CA ILE A 64 0.65 9.26 -9.33
C ILE A 64 2.07 9.15 -8.77
N PHE A 65 2.41 9.95 -7.77
CA PHE A 65 3.73 9.87 -7.13
C PHE A 65 3.97 8.51 -6.48
N PHE A 66 2.95 7.94 -5.83
CA PHE A 66 3.02 6.60 -5.27
C PHE A 66 3.33 5.54 -6.33
N ALA A 67 2.70 5.63 -7.51
CA ALA A 67 3.01 4.74 -8.63
C ALA A 67 4.45 4.93 -9.14
N CYS A 68 4.93 6.17 -9.25
CA CYS A 68 6.32 6.46 -9.61
C CYS A 68 7.31 5.86 -8.61
N VAL A 69 7.05 6.00 -7.30
CA VAL A 69 7.89 5.40 -6.25
C VAL A 69 7.90 3.88 -6.36
N ALA A 70 6.75 3.23 -6.52
CA ALA A 70 6.67 1.77 -6.63
C ALA A 70 7.46 1.24 -7.83
N ILE A 71 7.37 1.90 -8.99
CA ILE A 71 8.14 1.57 -10.19
C ILE A 71 9.64 1.77 -9.93
N SER A 72 10.03 2.89 -9.35
CA SER A 72 11.43 3.21 -9.06
C SER A 72 12.04 2.17 -8.11
N VAL A 73 11.37 1.86 -7.00
CA VAL A 73 11.82 0.83 -6.06
C VAL A 73 11.92 -0.53 -6.73
N ARG A 74 10.94 -0.91 -7.56
CA ARG A 74 10.98 -2.17 -8.34
C ARG A 74 12.14 -2.20 -9.32
N SER A 75 12.41 -1.10 -10.01
CA SER A 75 13.54 -1.00 -10.94
C SER A 75 14.89 -1.09 -10.21
N LEU A 76 15.08 -0.29 -9.15
CA LEU A 76 16.30 -0.29 -8.35
C LEU A 76 16.53 -1.62 -7.62
N SER A 77 15.47 -2.30 -7.20
CA SER A 77 15.61 -3.60 -6.50
C SER A 77 16.27 -4.70 -7.33
N LYS A 78 16.43 -4.51 -8.63
CA LYS A 78 17.15 -5.44 -9.52
C LYS A 78 18.67 -5.25 -9.46
N THR A 79 19.14 -4.04 -9.18
CA THR A 79 20.55 -3.66 -9.21
C THR A 79 21.12 -3.40 -7.83
N GLU A 80 20.33 -2.84 -6.91
CA GLU A 80 20.76 -2.39 -5.61
C GLU A 80 20.30 -3.32 -4.48
N ALA A 81 21.02 -3.28 -3.36
CA ALA A 81 20.63 -4.04 -2.17
C ALA A 81 19.43 -3.37 -1.47
N ASN A 82 18.54 -4.17 -0.87
CA ASN A 82 17.32 -3.69 -0.25
C ASN A 82 17.55 -2.66 0.86
N TYR A 83 18.60 -2.86 1.66
CA TYR A 83 18.96 -1.93 2.75
C TYR A 83 19.44 -0.59 2.19
N THR A 84 20.09 -0.56 1.04
CA THR A 84 20.52 0.68 0.37
C THR A 84 19.30 1.50 -0.06
N ILE A 85 18.35 0.86 -0.74
CA ILE A 85 17.11 1.53 -1.20
C ILE A 85 16.32 2.07 0.00
N ALA A 86 16.14 1.22 1.03
CA ALA A 86 15.41 1.62 2.23
C ALA A 86 16.11 2.75 2.99
N PHE A 87 17.45 2.73 3.07
CA PHE A 87 18.24 3.77 3.73
C PHE A 87 18.08 5.13 3.03
N TYR A 88 18.29 5.20 1.71
CA TYR A 88 18.16 6.47 0.99
C TYR A 88 16.73 6.99 0.98
N PHE A 89 15.73 6.11 0.92
CA PHE A 89 14.34 6.50 1.03
C PHE A 89 14.02 7.13 2.40
N THR A 90 14.43 6.47 3.49
CA THR A 90 14.24 7.00 4.85
C THR A 90 15.06 8.26 5.11
N LEU A 91 16.28 8.34 4.59
CA LEU A 91 17.12 9.53 4.68
C LEU A 91 16.45 10.74 4.02
N LEU A 92 15.93 10.57 2.81
CA LEU A 92 15.20 11.62 2.09
C LEU A 92 13.97 12.08 2.88
N CYS A 93 13.17 11.14 3.39
CA CYS A 93 12.00 11.45 4.22
C CYS A 93 12.41 12.21 5.50
N THR A 94 13.53 11.84 6.13
CA THR A 94 14.06 12.53 7.31
C THR A 94 14.48 13.96 6.98
N ILE A 95 15.18 14.18 5.86
CA ILE A 95 15.59 15.53 5.43
C ILE A 95 14.34 16.39 5.17
N ILE A 96 13.34 15.87 4.46
CA ILE A 96 12.08 16.59 4.21
C ILE A 96 11.38 16.91 5.54
N GLY A 97 11.34 15.95 6.47
CA GLY A 97 10.78 16.14 7.81
C GLY A 97 11.53 17.23 8.60
N LEU A 98 12.86 17.27 8.54
CA LEU A 98 13.65 18.32 9.19
C LEU A 98 13.41 19.70 8.57
N VAL A 99 13.30 19.77 7.24
CA VAL A 99 13.00 21.04 6.56
C VAL A 99 11.60 21.54 6.92
N SER A 100 10.63 20.63 7.16
CA SER A 100 9.26 21.03 7.55
C SER A 100 9.19 21.78 8.88
N ILE A 101 10.19 21.63 9.76
CA ILE A 101 10.28 22.37 11.04
C ILE A 101 10.24 23.89 10.82
N PHE A 102 10.78 24.38 9.71
CA PHE A 102 10.81 25.82 9.41
C PHE A 102 9.46 26.36 8.90
N PHE A 103 8.51 25.49 8.58
CA PHE A 103 7.23 25.87 7.97
C PHE A 103 6.01 25.54 8.84
N VAL A 104 6.20 24.80 9.94
CA VAL A 104 5.12 24.33 10.81
C VAL A 104 5.48 24.58 12.26
N ASP A 105 4.53 25.04 13.07
CA ASP A 105 4.72 25.21 14.51
C ASP A 105 4.92 23.82 15.15
N TRP A 106 6.10 23.64 15.72
CA TRP A 106 6.48 22.39 16.37
C TRP A 106 6.03 22.34 17.82
N ILE A 107 5.27 21.29 18.17
CA ILE A 107 4.91 20.98 19.54
C ILE A 107 5.87 19.88 20.01
N MET A 108 6.57 20.12 21.11
CA MET A 108 7.46 19.11 21.69
C MET A 108 6.64 17.92 22.20
N PRO A 109 6.98 16.68 21.75
CA PRO A 109 6.28 15.49 22.19
C PRO A 109 6.53 15.20 23.67
N THR A 110 5.52 14.66 24.34
CA THR A 110 5.67 14.17 25.71
C THR A 110 6.55 12.89 25.73
N LYS A 111 7.01 12.48 26.93
CA LYS A 111 7.81 11.23 27.06
C LYS A 111 7.05 10.01 26.54
N THR A 112 5.74 9.96 26.74
CA THR A 112 4.88 8.88 26.25
C THR A 112 4.80 8.89 24.72
N ASP A 113 4.60 10.08 24.13
CA ASP A 113 4.55 10.22 22.66
C ASP A 113 5.89 9.82 22.03
N PHE A 114 7.01 10.19 22.67
CA PHE A 114 8.33 9.78 22.19
C PHE A 114 8.51 8.27 22.15
N PHE A 115 8.06 7.55 23.18
CA PHE A 115 8.09 6.08 23.21
C PHE A 115 7.23 5.49 22.07
N ILE A 116 6.03 6.02 21.88
CA ILE A 116 5.14 5.60 20.78
C ILE A 116 5.81 5.83 19.42
N PHE A 117 6.44 7.00 19.23
CA PHE A 117 7.15 7.29 17.97
C PHE A 117 8.31 6.35 17.72
N VAL A 118 9.08 5.96 18.74
CA VAL A 118 10.16 4.97 18.60
C VAL A 118 9.60 3.63 18.16
N VAL A 119 8.52 3.14 18.78
CA VAL A 119 7.87 1.88 18.39
C VAL A 119 7.35 1.96 16.94
N MET A 120 6.68 3.05 16.58
CA MET A 120 6.19 3.28 15.22
C MET A 120 7.34 3.31 14.19
N ALA A 121 8.45 3.97 14.53
CA ALA A 121 9.63 4.05 13.66
C ALA A 121 10.27 2.68 13.43
N LEU A 122 10.39 1.86 14.48
CA LEU A 122 10.91 0.49 14.37
C LEU A 122 10.01 -0.39 13.50
N CYS A 123 8.70 -0.41 13.77
CA CYS A 123 7.74 -1.14 12.98
C CYS A 123 7.72 -0.67 11.52
N GLY A 124 7.76 0.65 11.29
CA GLY A 124 7.78 1.25 9.96
C GLY A 124 9.05 0.91 9.19
N SER A 125 10.20 0.90 9.85
CA SER A 125 11.49 0.53 9.24
C SER A 125 11.50 -0.94 8.81
N ILE A 126 11.03 -1.83 9.66
CA ILE A 126 10.89 -3.27 9.34
C ILE A 126 9.92 -3.46 8.17
N ALA A 127 8.77 -2.79 8.21
CA ALA A 127 7.79 -2.86 7.13
C ALA A 127 8.34 -2.36 5.79
N ASN A 128 9.13 -1.26 5.80
CA ASN A 128 9.76 -0.72 4.61
C ASN A 128 10.79 -1.70 4.01
N LEU A 129 11.62 -2.33 4.83
CA LEU A 129 12.58 -3.35 4.39
C LEU A 129 11.86 -4.55 3.78
N LEU A 130 10.81 -5.05 4.43
CA LEU A 130 10.01 -6.18 3.92
C LEU A 130 9.30 -5.83 2.63
N LEU A 131 8.78 -4.62 2.50
CA LEU A 131 8.13 -4.14 1.28
C LEU A 131 9.13 -4.05 0.12
N THR A 132 10.33 -3.48 0.36
CA THR A 132 11.39 -3.41 -0.65
C THR A 132 11.83 -4.81 -1.09
N GLN A 133 11.96 -5.74 -0.14
CA GLN A 133 12.24 -7.15 -0.44
C GLN A 133 11.12 -7.79 -1.27
N SER A 134 9.87 -7.49 -0.99
CA SER A 134 8.72 -7.99 -1.75
C SER A 134 8.77 -7.54 -3.21
N TYR A 135 9.11 -6.27 -3.46
CA TYR A 135 9.29 -5.75 -4.81
C TYR A 135 10.49 -6.35 -5.55
N ARG A 136 11.49 -6.86 -4.84
CA ARG A 136 12.60 -7.61 -5.43
C ARG A 136 12.18 -9.02 -5.87
N LEU A 137 11.38 -9.70 -5.05
CA LEU A 137 11.00 -11.10 -5.25
C LEU A 137 9.81 -11.29 -6.18
N ALA A 138 8.96 -10.26 -6.32
CA ALA A 138 7.71 -10.35 -7.09
C ALA A 138 7.45 -9.06 -7.88
N GLU A 139 6.62 -9.16 -8.90
CA GLU A 139 6.17 -8.02 -9.70
C GLU A 139 5.42 -6.98 -8.85
N ALA A 140 5.64 -5.69 -9.11
CA ALA A 140 5.00 -4.62 -8.34
C ALA A 140 3.48 -4.61 -8.50
N SER A 141 2.98 -4.96 -9.69
CA SER A 141 1.55 -5.13 -9.97
C SER A 141 0.88 -6.25 -9.17
N LEU A 142 1.69 -7.15 -8.59
CA LEU A 142 1.23 -8.26 -7.74
C LEU A 142 1.30 -7.89 -6.26
N VAL A 143 2.38 -7.24 -5.83
CA VAL A 143 2.61 -6.86 -4.42
C VAL A 143 1.65 -5.75 -3.99
N THR A 144 1.40 -4.78 -4.88
CA THR A 144 0.65 -3.57 -4.52
C THR A 144 -0.81 -3.83 -4.09
N PRO A 145 -1.61 -4.68 -4.75
CA PRO A 145 -2.99 -4.93 -4.31
C PRO A 145 -3.08 -5.62 -2.94
N ILE A 146 -2.02 -6.33 -2.51
CA ILE A 146 -1.98 -6.95 -1.18
C ILE A 146 -2.05 -5.89 -0.06
N LYS A 147 -1.65 -4.65 -0.35
CA LYS A 147 -1.81 -3.53 0.59
C LYS A 147 -3.25 -3.29 1.04
N TYR A 148 -4.24 -3.67 0.25
CA TYR A 148 -5.63 -3.58 0.69
C TYR A 148 -5.90 -4.38 1.97
N LEU A 149 -5.13 -5.44 2.25
CA LEU A 149 -5.21 -6.18 3.51
C LEU A 149 -4.96 -5.31 4.74
N SER A 150 -4.22 -4.21 4.61
CA SER A 150 -4.01 -3.27 5.72
C SER A 150 -5.34 -2.64 6.22
N LEU A 151 -6.33 -2.52 5.34
CA LEU A 151 -7.67 -2.05 5.72
C LEU A 151 -8.39 -3.06 6.62
N VAL A 152 -8.21 -4.36 6.34
CA VAL A 152 -8.78 -5.43 7.18
C VAL A 152 -8.14 -5.40 8.56
N PHE A 153 -6.81 -5.26 8.64
CA PHE A 153 -6.12 -5.10 9.92
C PHE A 153 -6.56 -3.84 10.66
N ALA A 154 -6.77 -2.73 9.95
CA ALA A 154 -7.28 -1.50 10.56
C ALA A 154 -8.67 -1.69 11.19
N ILE A 155 -9.57 -2.46 10.55
CA ILE A 155 -10.89 -2.80 11.12
C ILE A 155 -10.72 -3.65 12.37
N VAL A 156 -9.87 -4.68 12.33
CA VAL A 156 -9.61 -5.56 13.48
C VAL A 156 -9.05 -4.77 14.66
N PHE A 157 -8.05 -3.93 14.44
CA PHE A 157 -7.48 -3.10 15.50
C PHE A 157 -8.43 -2.01 15.98
N GLY A 158 -9.25 -1.41 15.10
CA GLY A 158 -10.30 -0.48 15.47
C GLY A 158 -11.31 -1.10 16.44
N PHE A 159 -11.71 -2.35 16.17
CA PHE A 159 -12.58 -3.11 17.05
C PHE A 159 -11.91 -3.46 18.39
N LEU A 160 -10.66 -3.97 18.35
CA LEU A 160 -9.97 -4.46 19.56
C LEU A 160 -9.51 -3.32 20.48
N ILE A 161 -9.07 -2.18 19.94
CA ILE A 161 -8.46 -1.10 20.74
C ILE A 161 -9.50 -0.04 21.10
N TRP A 162 -10.37 0.32 20.15
CA TRP A 162 -11.35 1.40 20.32
C TRP A 162 -12.79 0.91 20.48
N SER A 163 -13.02 -0.42 20.43
CA SER A 163 -14.37 -1.03 20.51
C SER A 163 -15.31 -0.49 19.41
N GLU A 164 -14.77 -0.07 18.28
CA GLU A 164 -15.56 0.39 17.14
C GLU A 164 -16.25 -0.80 16.46
N ILE A 165 -17.57 -0.81 16.44
CA ILE A 165 -18.35 -1.86 15.79
C ILE A 165 -18.40 -1.56 14.28
N PRO A 166 -17.79 -2.42 13.42
CA PRO A 166 -17.81 -2.19 11.99
C PRO A 166 -19.22 -2.32 11.41
N LYS A 167 -19.58 -1.41 10.51
CA LYS A 167 -20.85 -1.49 9.78
C LYS A 167 -20.87 -2.70 8.85
N ILE A 168 -22.07 -3.18 8.48
CA ILE A 168 -22.24 -4.32 7.56
C ILE A 168 -21.52 -4.08 6.23
N LEU A 169 -21.60 -2.86 5.67
CA LEU A 169 -20.86 -2.49 4.44
C LEU A 169 -19.35 -2.62 4.60
N THR A 170 -18.82 -2.26 5.75
CA THR A 170 -17.39 -2.40 6.06
C THR A 170 -16.97 -3.88 6.06
N LEU A 171 -17.79 -4.75 6.63
CA LEU A 171 -17.55 -6.21 6.62
C LEU A 171 -17.64 -6.80 5.22
N LEU A 172 -18.62 -6.39 4.41
CA LEU A 172 -18.73 -6.80 3.01
C LEU A 172 -17.50 -6.33 2.21
N GLY A 173 -17.05 -5.10 2.41
CA GLY A 173 -15.83 -4.59 1.79
C GLY A 173 -14.59 -5.38 2.21
N ALA A 174 -14.45 -5.73 3.48
CA ALA A 174 -13.34 -6.54 3.99
C ALA A 174 -13.31 -7.93 3.33
N THR A 175 -14.47 -8.58 3.17
CA THR A 175 -14.53 -9.90 2.48
C THR A 175 -14.10 -9.79 1.02
N LEU A 176 -14.50 -8.75 0.30
CA LEU A 176 -14.06 -8.52 -1.09
C LEU A 176 -12.55 -8.29 -1.19
N VAL A 177 -11.97 -7.55 -0.25
CA VAL A 177 -10.51 -7.33 -0.18
C VAL A 177 -9.76 -8.64 0.06
N ILE A 178 -10.24 -9.46 0.99
CA ILE A 178 -9.64 -10.78 1.26
C ILE A 178 -9.73 -11.66 0.02
N LEU A 179 -10.89 -11.73 -0.62
CA LEU A 179 -11.09 -12.51 -1.85
C LEU A 179 -10.17 -12.03 -2.98
N SER A 180 -10.04 -10.72 -3.17
CA SER A 180 -9.09 -10.14 -4.13
C SER A 180 -7.67 -10.62 -3.89
N SER A 181 -7.20 -10.53 -2.65
CA SER A 181 -5.86 -10.95 -2.26
C SER A 181 -5.64 -12.45 -2.44
N LEU A 182 -6.64 -13.27 -2.13
CA LEU A 182 -6.61 -14.72 -2.33
C LEU A 182 -6.54 -15.09 -3.82
N ILE A 183 -7.31 -14.42 -4.68
CA ILE A 183 -7.28 -14.65 -6.14
C ILE A 183 -5.85 -14.41 -6.67
N ILE A 184 -5.20 -13.32 -6.23
CA ILE A 184 -3.83 -13.01 -6.62
C ILE A 184 -2.88 -14.09 -6.14
N PHE A 185 -2.96 -14.46 -4.85
CA PHE A 185 -2.07 -15.45 -4.24
C PHE A 185 -2.19 -16.84 -4.88
N VAL A 186 -3.40 -17.35 -5.05
CA VAL A 186 -3.66 -18.67 -5.66
C VAL A 186 -3.15 -18.71 -7.09
N ARG A 187 -3.39 -17.66 -7.86
CA ARG A 187 -2.91 -17.61 -9.25
C ARG A 187 -1.38 -17.62 -9.32
N GLU A 188 -0.72 -16.84 -8.48
CA GLU A 188 0.75 -16.79 -8.48
C GLU A 188 1.35 -18.15 -8.10
N SER A 189 0.78 -18.82 -7.11
CA SER A 189 1.22 -20.16 -6.73
C SER A 189 1.04 -21.18 -7.85
N GLN A 190 -0.02 -21.05 -8.66
CA GLN A 190 -0.24 -21.91 -9.83
C GLN A 190 0.77 -21.64 -10.94
N LEU A 191 1.09 -20.38 -11.22
CA LEU A 191 2.09 -20.00 -12.23
C LEU A 191 3.49 -20.51 -11.85
N LYS A 192 3.88 -20.38 -10.58
CA LYS A 192 5.16 -20.93 -10.09
C LYS A 192 5.25 -22.45 -10.22
N LYS A 193 4.16 -23.18 -9.99
CA LYS A 193 4.11 -24.64 -10.18
C LYS A 193 4.28 -25.07 -11.64
N GLN A 194 3.84 -24.25 -12.59
CA GLN A 194 3.99 -24.55 -14.03
C GLN A 194 5.43 -24.31 -14.53
N ILE A 195 6.19 -23.46 -13.87
CA ILE A 195 7.56 -23.11 -14.26
C ILE A 195 8.58 -24.12 -13.68
N ILE A 196 8.26 -24.81 -12.59
CA ILE A 196 9.10 -25.82 -11.96
C ILE A 196 8.48 -27.19 -12.28
N PRO A 197 9.00 -27.95 -13.28
CA PRO A 197 8.54 -29.32 -13.51
C PRO A 197 8.81 -30.17 -12.26
N PRO A 198 7.96 -31.16 -11.95
CA PRO A 198 8.20 -32.06 -10.83
C PRO A 198 9.57 -32.72 -11.04
N ARG A 199 10.43 -32.64 -10.02
CA ARG A 199 11.70 -33.39 -10.04
C ARG A 199 11.36 -34.88 -10.14
N PRO A 200 12.05 -35.64 -11.03
CA PRO A 200 11.84 -37.07 -11.17
C PRO A 200 12.16 -37.83 -9.86
#